data_80cdeab6cf676215ecd58c53acdf4c41
#
_entry.id   80cdeab6cf676215ecd58c53acdf4c41
#
_cell.length_a   1.000
_cell.length_b   1.000
_cell.length_c   1.000
_cell.angle_alpha   90.00
_cell.angle_beta   90.00
_cell.angle_gamma   90.00
#
_symmetry.space_group_name_H-M   'P 1'
#
loop_
_entity.id
_entity.type
_entity.pdbx_description
1 polymer ?
#
loop_
_entity_poly.entity_id
_entity_poly.type
_entity_poly.pdbx_seq_one_letter_code
_entity_poly.pdbx_strand_id
1 'polypeptide(L)'
;MRPIEVMKFLRQFTVLVQRNLRLIWNDKLLMASLILQAPFMVLVISLVVDPNCFTSNLVNVGSRTALFILSAMAAFMGTLNSYREICKERDIILREASVGVNLLAVVLSKAFVLLLIEIVQAAILAFGFVSIVHVPQNHLLFETNLEIFITVLLMLFASSAMGLLVSAIFKSGETAILVVLVLMIGQVVFSGIMFTLTGVASSIASVIVCRWGMGALGASTDLNSRLAWLKAGFDGPMYDATIANLLNCWQMLALISAVCIVAAWLVLQISFDRKKA
;
A
#
# COMPACT_ATOMS: atom_id res chain seq x y z
N MET A 1 -24.82 -18.35 -5.21
CA MET A 1 -25.04 -17.45 -6.38
C MET A 1 -25.45 -18.29 -7.56
N ARG A 2 -26.51 -17.90 -8.30
CA ARG A 2 -26.95 -18.61 -9.52
C ARG A 2 -25.92 -18.34 -10.62
N PRO A 3 -25.57 -19.30 -11.51
CA PRO A 3 -24.54 -19.13 -12.54
C PRO A 3 -24.78 -17.91 -13.46
N ILE A 4 -26.03 -17.54 -13.66
CA ILE A 4 -26.43 -16.35 -14.44
C ILE A 4 -26.02 -15.05 -13.75
N GLU A 5 -26.06 -14.97 -12.40
CA GLU A 5 -25.66 -13.78 -11.64
C GLU A 5 -24.15 -13.61 -11.65
N VAL A 6 -23.40 -14.71 -11.57
CA VAL A 6 -21.92 -14.67 -11.66
C VAL A 6 -21.48 -14.19 -13.04
N MET A 7 -22.10 -14.67 -14.11
CA MET A 7 -21.79 -14.28 -15.47
C MET A 7 -22.12 -12.81 -15.74
N LYS A 8 -23.24 -12.30 -15.16
CA LYS A 8 -23.59 -10.87 -15.22
C LYS A 8 -22.59 -10.01 -14.45
N PHE A 9 -22.16 -10.46 -13.27
CA PHE A 9 -21.14 -9.77 -12.46
C PHE A 9 -19.79 -9.67 -13.19
N LEU A 10 -19.27 -10.79 -13.74
CA LEU A 10 -18.00 -10.81 -14.47
C LEU A 10 -18.05 -9.90 -15.69
N ARG A 11 -19.15 -9.88 -16.44
CA ARG A 11 -19.32 -8.98 -17.58
C ARG A 11 -19.30 -7.50 -17.15
N GLN A 12 -20.01 -7.17 -16.07
CA GLN A 12 -19.99 -5.80 -15.53
C GLN A 12 -18.58 -5.42 -15.07
N PHE A 13 -17.89 -6.30 -14.34
CA PHE A 13 -16.52 -6.09 -13.89
C PHE A 13 -15.57 -5.81 -15.06
N THR A 14 -15.59 -6.64 -16.11
CA THR A 14 -14.69 -6.46 -17.27
C THR A 14 -14.95 -5.13 -17.98
N VAL A 15 -16.22 -4.76 -18.19
CA VAL A 15 -16.57 -3.48 -18.82
C VAL A 15 -16.11 -2.30 -17.98
N LEU A 16 -16.27 -2.38 -16.65
CA LEU A 16 -15.84 -1.33 -15.72
C LEU A 16 -14.31 -1.20 -15.69
N VAL A 17 -13.57 -2.30 -15.71
CA VAL A 17 -12.10 -2.30 -15.79
C VAL A 17 -11.65 -1.61 -17.09
N GLN A 18 -12.23 -1.97 -18.24
CA GLN A 18 -11.90 -1.34 -19.52
C GLN A 18 -12.22 0.16 -19.50
N ARG A 19 -13.36 0.56 -18.93
CA ARG A 19 -13.71 1.98 -18.77
C ARG A 19 -12.69 2.73 -17.92
N ASN A 20 -12.33 2.20 -16.76
CA ASN A 20 -11.38 2.83 -15.85
C ASN A 20 -9.98 2.94 -16.48
N LEU A 21 -9.50 1.92 -17.18
CA LEU A 21 -8.24 1.97 -17.93
C LEU A 21 -8.25 3.03 -19.02
N ARG A 22 -9.34 3.13 -19.78
CA ARG A 22 -9.48 4.17 -20.84
C ARG A 22 -9.51 5.59 -20.24
N LEU A 23 -10.14 5.77 -19.09
CA LEU A 23 -10.18 7.07 -18.40
C LEU A 23 -8.77 7.50 -17.98
N ILE A 24 -7.97 6.61 -17.39
CA ILE A 24 -6.60 6.91 -17.01
C ILE A 24 -5.73 7.17 -18.25
N TRP A 25 -5.87 6.36 -19.30
CA TRP A 25 -5.08 6.51 -20.54
C TRP A 25 -5.35 7.82 -21.27
N ASN A 26 -6.58 8.30 -21.25
CA ASN A 26 -6.98 9.54 -21.91
C ASN A 26 -6.65 10.80 -21.08
N ASP A 27 -6.51 10.67 -19.75
CA ASP A 27 -6.05 11.75 -18.89
C ASP A 27 -4.52 11.77 -18.82
N LYS A 28 -3.90 12.52 -19.74
CA LYS A 28 -2.44 12.59 -19.88
C LYS A 28 -1.74 13.11 -18.63
N LEU A 29 -2.39 14.03 -17.89
CA LEU A 29 -1.81 14.59 -16.67
C LEU A 29 -1.82 13.56 -15.52
N LEU A 30 -2.94 12.87 -15.36
CA LEU A 30 -3.06 11.77 -14.39
C LEU A 30 -2.07 10.65 -14.71
N MET A 31 -2.01 10.22 -15.96
CA MET A 31 -1.09 9.18 -16.40
C MET A 31 0.37 9.59 -16.17
N ALA A 32 0.75 10.81 -16.53
CA ALA A 32 2.10 11.32 -16.30
C ALA A 32 2.44 11.36 -14.79
N SER A 33 1.52 11.79 -13.93
CA SER A 33 1.73 11.81 -12.48
C SER A 33 1.94 10.41 -11.92
N LEU A 34 1.16 9.42 -12.34
CA LEU A 34 1.28 8.03 -11.91
C LEU A 34 2.60 7.39 -12.36
N ILE A 35 3.04 7.68 -13.58
CA ILE A 35 4.30 7.14 -14.13
C ILE A 35 5.51 7.79 -13.47
N LEU A 36 5.50 9.11 -13.29
CA LEU A 36 6.65 9.85 -12.77
C LEU A 36 6.83 9.71 -11.25
N GLN A 37 5.79 9.32 -10.52
CA GLN A 37 5.82 9.22 -9.07
C GLN A 37 6.88 8.22 -8.57
N ALA A 38 6.94 7.01 -9.14
CA ALA A 38 7.88 5.99 -8.70
C ALA A 38 9.34 6.35 -9.04
N PRO A 39 9.71 6.78 -10.27
CA PRO A 39 11.06 7.29 -10.57
C PRO A 39 11.47 8.47 -9.69
N PHE A 40 10.54 9.39 -9.39
CA PHE A 40 10.81 10.49 -8.48
C PHE A 40 11.16 10.01 -7.07
N MET A 41 10.42 9.01 -6.54
CA MET A 41 10.74 8.43 -5.23
C MET A 41 12.09 7.72 -5.23
N VAL A 42 12.44 7.00 -6.31
CA VAL A 42 13.77 6.39 -6.46
C VAL A 42 14.87 7.45 -6.47
N LEU A 43 14.65 8.58 -7.16
CA LEU A 43 15.59 9.70 -7.15
C LEU A 43 15.76 10.28 -5.73
N VAL A 44 14.69 10.44 -4.97
CA VAL A 44 14.79 10.90 -3.57
C VAL A 44 15.58 9.90 -2.72
N ILE A 45 15.35 8.59 -2.90
CA ILE A 45 16.14 7.54 -2.21
C ILE A 45 17.62 7.68 -2.54
N SER A 46 17.97 7.88 -3.82
CA SER A 46 19.37 8.01 -4.25
C SER A 46 20.10 9.22 -3.67
N LEU A 47 19.37 10.27 -3.30
CA LEU A 47 19.92 11.49 -2.71
C LEU A 47 20.07 11.41 -1.19
N VAL A 48 19.25 10.59 -0.51
CA VAL A 48 19.14 10.59 0.95
C VAL A 48 19.76 9.36 1.59
N VAL A 49 19.71 8.21 0.92
CA VAL A 49 20.14 6.92 1.48
C VAL A 49 21.59 6.63 1.10
N ASP A 50 22.41 6.29 2.11
CA ASP A 50 23.78 5.82 1.87
C ASP A 50 23.74 4.43 1.21
N PRO A 51 24.36 4.24 0.02
CA PRO A 51 24.42 2.95 -0.65
C PRO A 51 25.01 1.82 0.20
N ASN A 52 25.92 2.15 1.11
CA ASN A 52 26.63 1.20 1.97
C ASN A 52 26.00 1.02 3.36
N CYS A 53 24.77 1.48 3.57
CA CYS A 53 24.12 1.43 4.89
C CYS A 53 23.94 0.00 5.46
N PHE A 54 24.04 -1.04 4.63
CA PHE A 54 24.04 -2.44 5.07
C PHE A 54 25.42 -3.06 5.19
N THR A 55 26.46 -2.49 4.60
CA THR A 55 27.81 -3.05 4.52
C THR A 55 28.80 -2.42 5.50
N SER A 56 28.48 -1.25 6.05
CA SER A 56 29.37 -0.57 7.01
C SER A 56 29.44 -1.34 8.32
N ASN A 57 30.66 -1.69 8.75
CA ASN A 57 30.94 -2.32 10.06
C ASN A 57 30.71 -1.37 11.26
N LEU A 58 30.41 -0.12 10.99
CA LEU A 58 30.03 0.87 11.99
C LEU A 58 28.55 0.70 12.32
N VAL A 59 28.25 0.76 13.61
CA VAL A 59 26.93 0.82 14.20
C VAL A 59 26.06 1.82 13.42
N ASN A 60 25.35 1.36 12.39
CA ASN A 60 24.64 2.25 11.48
C ASN A 60 23.12 1.99 11.57
N VAL A 61 22.40 2.97 12.12
CA VAL A 61 20.92 3.03 12.09
C VAL A 61 20.43 3.26 10.64
N GLY A 62 21.35 3.52 9.71
CA GLY A 62 21.08 3.84 8.32
C GLY A 62 20.28 2.77 7.58
N SER A 63 20.57 1.48 7.82
CA SER A 63 19.81 0.37 7.20
C SER A 63 18.33 0.37 7.59
N ARG A 64 18.05 0.58 8.89
CA ARG A 64 16.68 0.71 9.41
C ARG A 64 15.97 1.92 8.83
N THR A 65 16.66 3.05 8.75
CA THR A 65 16.13 4.28 8.16
C THR A 65 15.89 4.12 6.65
N ALA A 66 16.77 3.45 5.92
CA ALA A 66 16.61 3.18 4.49
C ALA A 66 15.34 2.35 4.20
N LEU A 67 15.13 1.25 4.95
CA LEU A 67 13.93 0.43 4.83
C LEU A 67 12.67 1.21 5.22
N PHE A 68 12.76 2.09 6.21
CA PHE A 68 11.66 2.94 6.60
C PHE A 68 11.27 3.94 5.52
N ILE A 69 12.25 4.60 4.89
CA ILE A 69 12.01 5.52 3.78
C ILE A 69 11.31 4.78 2.66
N LEU A 70 11.79 3.58 2.29
CA LEU A 70 11.14 2.74 1.28
C LEU A 70 9.69 2.42 1.65
N SER A 71 9.44 2.00 2.90
CA SER A 71 8.10 1.69 3.42
C SER A 71 7.18 2.89 3.39
N ALA A 72 7.64 4.04 3.88
CA ALA A 72 6.87 5.28 3.91
C ALA A 72 6.50 5.74 2.49
N MET A 73 7.45 5.69 1.55
CA MET A 73 7.21 6.04 0.16
C MET A 73 6.18 5.14 -0.49
N ALA A 74 6.27 3.82 -0.28
CA ALA A 74 5.27 2.87 -0.78
C ALA A 74 3.87 3.16 -0.22
N ALA A 75 3.76 3.40 1.10
CA ALA A 75 2.49 3.71 1.73
C ALA A 75 1.88 5.03 1.23
N PHE A 76 2.71 6.07 1.04
CA PHE A 76 2.25 7.37 0.53
C PHE A 76 1.80 7.28 -0.91
N MET A 77 2.57 6.61 -1.78
CA MET A 77 2.21 6.42 -3.18
C MET A 77 0.87 5.70 -3.33
N GLY A 78 0.67 4.56 -2.66
CA GLY A 78 -0.57 3.80 -2.74
C GLY A 78 -1.78 4.63 -2.29
N THR A 79 -1.68 5.34 -1.17
CA THR A 79 -2.77 6.17 -0.67
C THR A 79 -3.08 7.33 -1.62
N LEU A 80 -2.06 7.98 -2.18
CA LEU A 80 -2.22 9.09 -3.14
C LEU A 80 -2.79 8.64 -4.48
N ASN A 81 -2.52 7.42 -4.91
CA ASN A 81 -3.08 6.89 -6.15
C ASN A 81 -4.61 6.72 -6.10
N SER A 82 -5.18 6.55 -4.90
CA SER A 82 -6.54 6.04 -4.74
C SER A 82 -7.54 6.97 -4.03
N TYR A 83 -7.07 7.97 -3.28
CA TYR A 83 -7.94 8.80 -2.42
C TYR A 83 -9.05 9.57 -3.15
N ARG A 84 -8.92 9.80 -4.45
CA ARG A 84 -9.91 10.51 -5.27
C ARG A 84 -10.75 9.59 -6.16
N GLU A 85 -10.42 8.31 -6.26
CA GLU A 85 -10.96 7.41 -7.27
C GLU A 85 -12.47 7.16 -7.19
N ILE A 86 -13.05 7.18 -6.00
CA ILE A 86 -14.49 7.00 -5.80
C ILE A 86 -15.19 8.34 -5.67
N CYS A 87 -14.66 9.28 -4.87
CA CYS A 87 -15.34 10.54 -4.59
C CYS A 87 -15.52 11.41 -5.85
N LYS A 88 -14.57 11.41 -6.80
CA LYS A 88 -14.67 12.14 -8.08
C LYS A 88 -15.82 11.68 -8.98
N GLU A 89 -16.21 10.40 -8.88
CA GLU A 89 -17.24 9.77 -9.70
C GLU A 89 -18.48 9.34 -8.91
N ARG A 90 -18.57 9.75 -7.64
CA ARG A 90 -19.61 9.25 -6.71
C ARG A 90 -21.02 9.35 -7.24
N ASP A 91 -21.39 10.50 -7.81
CA ASP A 91 -22.76 10.72 -8.33
C ASP A 91 -23.05 9.86 -9.56
N ILE A 92 -22.04 9.62 -10.40
CA ILE A 92 -22.14 8.72 -11.56
C ILE A 92 -22.33 7.28 -11.07
N ILE A 93 -21.49 6.83 -10.13
CA ILE A 93 -21.57 5.49 -9.53
C ILE A 93 -22.95 5.23 -8.93
N LEU A 94 -23.51 6.18 -8.19
CA LEU A 94 -24.83 6.03 -7.57
C LEU A 94 -25.98 6.02 -8.61
N ARG A 95 -25.85 6.76 -9.72
CA ARG A 95 -26.80 6.68 -10.85
C ARG A 95 -26.71 5.33 -11.56
N GLU A 96 -25.50 4.86 -11.85
CA GLU A 96 -25.29 3.54 -12.47
C GLU A 96 -25.82 2.41 -11.58
N ALA A 97 -25.71 2.52 -10.26
CA ALA A 97 -26.28 1.58 -9.32
C ALA A 97 -27.82 1.56 -9.39
N SER A 98 -28.47 2.69 -9.62
CA SER A 98 -29.93 2.76 -9.74
C SER A 98 -30.49 2.04 -10.99
N VAL A 99 -29.67 1.86 -12.03
CA VAL A 99 -30.03 1.10 -13.24
C VAL A 99 -29.48 -0.33 -13.22
N GLY A 100 -28.96 -0.81 -12.06
CA GLY A 100 -28.62 -2.21 -11.82
C GLY A 100 -27.14 -2.58 -11.98
N VAL A 101 -26.22 -1.60 -11.95
CA VAL A 101 -24.78 -1.87 -11.84
C VAL A 101 -24.45 -2.28 -10.40
N ASN A 102 -23.68 -3.35 -10.24
CA ASN A 102 -23.30 -3.86 -8.93
C ASN A 102 -22.16 -3.00 -8.33
N LEU A 103 -22.41 -2.39 -7.17
CA LEU A 103 -21.43 -1.55 -6.47
C LEU A 103 -20.14 -2.31 -6.09
N LEU A 104 -20.24 -3.61 -5.78
CA LEU A 104 -19.05 -4.44 -5.54
C LEU A 104 -18.19 -4.55 -6.80
N ALA A 105 -18.80 -4.72 -7.98
CA ALA A 105 -18.07 -4.76 -9.24
C ALA A 105 -17.36 -3.42 -9.52
N VAL A 106 -17.96 -2.30 -9.13
CA VAL A 106 -17.35 -0.96 -9.26
C VAL A 106 -16.10 -0.86 -8.37
N VAL A 107 -16.19 -1.19 -7.08
CA VAL A 107 -15.05 -1.09 -6.16
C VAL A 107 -13.92 -2.04 -6.56
N LEU A 108 -14.25 -3.30 -6.88
CA LEU A 108 -13.26 -4.28 -7.32
C LEU A 108 -12.60 -3.91 -8.64
N SER A 109 -13.33 -3.32 -9.59
CA SER A 109 -12.75 -2.87 -10.86
C SER A 109 -11.74 -1.74 -10.65
N LYS A 110 -12.01 -0.79 -9.74
CA LYS A 110 -11.08 0.28 -9.37
C LYS A 110 -9.85 -0.28 -8.64
N ALA A 111 -10.05 -1.17 -7.65
CA ALA A 111 -8.96 -1.84 -6.95
C ALA A 111 -8.06 -2.64 -7.90
N PHE A 112 -8.65 -3.34 -8.87
CA PHE A 112 -7.90 -4.12 -9.86
C PHE A 112 -7.07 -3.24 -10.80
N VAL A 113 -7.62 -2.12 -11.26
CA VAL A 113 -6.88 -1.17 -12.11
C VAL A 113 -5.73 -0.53 -11.34
N LEU A 114 -5.94 -0.16 -10.08
CA LEU A 114 -4.87 0.33 -9.19
C LEU A 114 -3.77 -0.71 -9.02
N LEU A 115 -4.13 -1.98 -8.77
CA LEU A 115 -3.16 -3.07 -8.66
C LEU A 115 -2.27 -3.20 -9.90
N LEU A 116 -2.84 -3.07 -11.12
CA LEU A 116 -2.06 -3.12 -12.35
C LEU A 116 -1.03 -1.98 -12.44
N ILE A 117 -1.40 -0.79 -12.01
CA ILE A 117 -0.49 0.36 -11.98
C ILE A 117 0.58 0.15 -10.92
N GLU A 118 0.19 -0.34 -9.75
CA GLU A 118 1.06 -0.57 -8.60
C GLU A 118 2.08 -1.68 -8.83
N ILE A 119 1.79 -2.68 -9.67
CA ILE A 119 2.79 -3.66 -10.11
C ILE A 119 3.97 -2.96 -10.80
N VAL A 120 3.70 -2.02 -11.68
CA VAL A 120 4.74 -1.26 -12.39
C VAL A 120 5.46 -0.33 -11.43
N GLN A 121 4.75 0.38 -10.57
CA GLN A 121 5.33 1.27 -9.58
C GLN A 121 6.17 0.52 -8.55
N ALA A 122 5.70 -0.64 -8.08
CA ALA A 122 6.45 -1.52 -7.16
C ALA A 122 7.74 -2.03 -7.80
N ALA A 123 7.69 -2.41 -9.07
CA ALA A 123 8.88 -2.86 -9.80
C ALA A 123 9.92 -1.72 -9.87
N ILE A 124 9.51 -0.51 -10.28
CA ILE A 124 10.41 0.65 -10.35
C ILE A 124 10.98 0.97 -8.97
N LEU A 125 10.15 1.02 -7.93
CA LEU A 125 10.55 1.41 -6.58
C LEU A 125 11.47 0.35 -5.94
N ALA A 126 11.12 -0.93 -6.01
CA ALA A 126 11.88 -2.02 -5.40
C ALA A 126 13.22 -2.24 -6.12
N PHE A 127 13.22 -2.39 -7.45
CA PHE A 127 14.46 -2.59 -8.21
C PHE A 127 15.31 -1.31 -8.24
N GLY A 128 14.70 -0.13 -8.24
CA GLY A 128 15.39 1.14 -8.06
C GLY A 128 16.11 1.21 -6.71
N PHE A 129 15.43 0.80 -5.63
CA PHE A 129 16.04 0.74 -4.28
C PHE A 129 17.23 -0.23 -4.24
N VAL A 130 17.05 -1.46 -4.73
CA VAL A 130 18.11 -2.50 -4.74
C VAL A 130 19.29 -2.12 -5.62
N SER A 131 19.07 -1.35 -6.69
CA SER A 131 20.17 -0.87 -7.56
C SER A 131 21.02 0.22 -6.91
N ILE A 132 20.46 0.97 -5.96
CA ILE A 132 21.13 2.05 -5.23
C ILE A 132 21.79 1.49 -3.97
N VAL A 133 21.05 0.68 -3.21
CA VAL A 133 21.46 0.18 -1.89
C VAL A 133 21.93 -1.27 -2.01
N HIS A 134 23.14 -1.56 -1.48
CA HIS A 134 23.69 -2.91 -1.42
C HIS A 134 22.97 -3.73 -0.35
N VAL A 135 21.82 -4.33 -0.72
CA VAL A 135 20.99 -5.12 0.19
C VAL A 135 21.57 -6.52 0.37
N PRO A 136 21.68 -7.05 1.61
CA PRO A 136 22.14 -8.41 1.86
C PRO A 136 21.15 -9.44 1.28
N GLN A 137 21.69 -10.53 0.72
CA GLN A 137 20.91 -11.59 0.10
C GLN A 137 20.70 -12.73 1.12
N ASN A 138 19.59 -12.72 1.84
CA ASN A 138 19.29 -13.71 2.88
C ASN A 138 18.47 -14.91 2.40
N HIS A 139 17.74 -14.77 1.29
CA HIS A 139 16.95 -15.85 0.66
C HIS A 139 16.06 -16.63 1.64
N LEU A 140 15.08 -15.95 2.27
CA LEU A 140 14.19 -16.64 3.21
C LEU A 140 13.21 -17.58 2.50
N LEU A 141 12.43 -17.09 1.54
CA LEU A 141 11.46 -17.84 0.76
C LEU A 141 11.81 -17.80 -0.72
N PHE A 142 12.21 -16.62 -1.18
CA PHE A 142 12.63 -16.32 -2.56
C PHE A 142 13.96 -15.57 -2.53
N GLU A 143 14.43 -15.13 -3.68
CA GLU A 143 15.51 -14.16 -3.75
C GLU A 143 15.11 -12.86 -3.06
N THR A 144 16.00 -12.27 -2.26
CA THR A 144 15.70 -11.08 -1.44
C THR A 144 15.12 -9.93 -2.26
N ASN A 145 15.59 -9.76 -3.50
CA ASN A 145 15.07 -8.73 -4.40
C ASN A 145 13.59 -8.94 -4.74
N LEU A 146 13.18 -10.21 -4.93
CA LEU A 146 11.79 -10.57 -5.19
C LEU A 146 10.92 -10.40 -3.94
N GLU A 147 11.46 -10.74 -2.76
CA GLU A 147 10.76 -10.52 -1.49
C GLU A 147 10.50 -9.03 -1.24
N ILE A 148 11.48 -8.17 -1.51
CA ILE A 148 11.33 -6.71 -1.44
C ILE A 148 10.26 -6.23 -2.41
N PHE A 149 10.28 -6.71 -3.67
CA PHE A 149 9.26 -6.37 -4.66
C PHE A 149 7.85 -6.77 -4.22
N ILE A 150 7.66 -8.01 -3.74
CA ILE A 150 6.36 -8.49 -3.26
C ILE A 150 5.90 -7.66 -2.06
N THR A 151 6.79 -7.36 -1.13
CA THR A 151 6.47 -6.55 0.06
C THR A 151 6.05 -5.14 -0.33
N VAL A 152 6.80 -4.48 -1.22
CA VAL A 152 6.47 -3.13 -1.71
C VAL A 152 5.13 -3.13 -2.47
N LEU A 153 4.87 -4.15 -3.30
CA LEU A 153 3.59 -4.30 -4.00
C LEU A 153 2.42 -4.46 -3.02
N LEU A 154 2.55 -5.31 -2.01
CA LEU A 154 1.51 -5.50 -1.00
C LEU A 154 1.29 -4.23 -0.17
N MET A 155 2.35 -3.47 0.13
CA MET A 155 2.24 -2.19 0.81
C MET A 155 1.50 -1.14 -0.02
N LEU A 156 1.87 -1.00 -1.31
CA LEU A 156 1.18 -0.11 -2.25
C LEU A 156 -0.31 -0.47 -2.30
N PHE A 157 -0.63 -1.74 -2.51
CA PHE A 157 -2.01 -2.21 -2.62
C PHE A 157 -2.80 -2.05 -1.32
N ALA A 158 -2.21 -2.32 -0.16
CA ALA A 158 -2.87 -2.12 1.13
C ALA A 158 -3.15 -0.63 1.39
N SER A 159 -2.19 0.23 1.05
CA SER A 159 -2.34 1.69 1.21
C SER A 159 -3.35 2.26 0.21
N SER A 160 -3.40 1.75 -1.02
CA SER A 160 -4.41 2.16 -1.98
C SER A 160 -5.81 1.68 -1.59
N ALA A 161 -5.94 0.51 -1.01
CA ALA A 161 -7.22 0.06 -0.45
C ALA A 161 -7.70 0.98 0.69
N MET A 162 -6.80 1.46 1.54
CA MET A 162 -7.12 2.48 2.56
C MET A 162 -7.55 3.80 1.91
N GLY A 163 -6.86 4.26 0.87
CA GLY A 163 -7.24 5.45 0.12
C GLY A 163 -8.59 5.32 -0.58
N LEU A 164 -8.92 4.14 -1.14
CA LEU A 164 -10.24 3.85 -1.69
C LEU A 164 -11.34 3.92 -0.63
N LEU A 165 -11.07 3.41 0.58
CA LEU A 165 -12.01 3.53 1.70
C LEU A 165 -12.27 5.00 2.07
N VAL A 166 -11.22 5.81 2.21
CA VAL A 166 -11.35 7.26 2.44
C VAL A 166 -12.16 7.90 1.31
N SER A 167 -11.85 7.58 0.06
CA SER A 167 -12.59 8.06 -1.11
C SER A 167 -14.06 7.67 -1.12
N ALA A 168 -14.42 6.52 -0.54
CA ALA A 168 -15.81 6.08 -0.41
C ALA A 168 -16.57 6.84 0.71
N ILE A 169 -15.88 7.19 1.80
CA ILE A 169 -16.48 7.90 2.94
C ILE A 169 -16.77 9.36 2.60
N PHE A 170 -15.80 10.05 2.01
CA PHE A 170 -15.89 11.49 1.75
C PHE A 170 -16.47 11.80 0.37
N LYS A 171 -17.24 12.91 0.28
CA LYS A 171 -17.93 13.31 -0.96
C LYS A 171 -17.05 14.17 -1.86
N SER A 172 -16.07 14.88 -1.30
CA SER A 172 -15.17 15.76 -2.06
C SER A 172 -13.71 15.31 -1.92
N GLY A 173 -12.93 15.48 -2.99
CA GLY A 173 -11.50 15.20 -2.99
C GLY A 173 -10.72 16.11 -2.05
N GLU A 174 -11.19 17.33 -1.83
CA GLU A 174 -10.57 18.30 -0.92
C GLU A 174 -10.65 17.83 0.55
N THR A 175 -11.79 17.30 0.97
CA THR A 175 -11.93 16.73 2.31
C THR A 175 -11.16 15.42 2.44
N ALA A 176 -11.19 14.58 1.40
CA ALA A 176 -10.49 13.31 1.39
C ALA A 176 -8.97 13.49 1.56
N ILE A 177 -8.35 14.49 0.91
CA ILE A 177 -6.90 14.74 1.02
C ILE A 177 -6.49 15.13 2.44
N LEU A 178 -7.30 15.90 3.15
CA LEU A 178 -6.99 16.28 4.54
C LEU A 178 -6.93 15.04 5.44
N VAL A 179 -7.86 14.12 5.27
CA VAL A 179 -7.87 12.86 6.04
C VAL A 179 -6.69 11.97 5.65
N VAL A 180 -6.37 11.91 4.36
CA VAL A 180 -5.19 11.18 3.87
C VAL A 180 -3.90 11.71 4.48
N LEU A 181 -3.73 13.03 4.59
CA LEU A 181 -2.56 13.62 5.25
C LEU A 181 -2.44 13.19 6.72
N VAL A 182 -3.54 13.15 7.46
CA VAL A 182 -3.56 12.64 8.84
C VAL A 182 -3.21 11.15 8.88
N LEU A 183 -3.75 10.34 7.96
CA LEU A 183 -3.41 8.92 7.86
C LEU A 183 -1.93 8.71 7.53
N MET A 184 -1.34 9.52 6.65
CA MET A 184 0.09 9.45 6.33
C MET A 184 0.97 9.75 7.54
N ILE A 185 0.61 10.75 8.35
CA ILE A 185 1.30 11.01 9.62
C ILE A 185 1.16 9.80 10.55
N GLY A 186 -0.02 9.21 10.65
CA GLY A 186 -0.26 7.99 11.41
C GLY A 186 0.60 6.82 10.94
N GLN A 187 0.76 6.61 9.63
CA GLN A 187 1.64 5.59 9.05
C GLN A 187 3.09 5.74 9.52
N VAL A 188 3.60 6.96 9.59
CA VAL A 188 4.96 7.26 10.06
C VAL A 188 5.09 7.05 11.56
N VAL A 189 4.21 7.64 12.37
CA VAL A 189 4.29 7.64 13.83
C VAL A 189 4.11 6.23 14.41
N PHE A 190 3.12 5.48 13.91
CA PHE A 190 2.80 4.13 14.39
C PHE A 190 3.55 3.01 13.63
N SER A 191 4.54 3.34 12.84
CA SER A 191 5.41 2.34 12.17
C SER A 191 6.24 1.50 13.14
N GLY A 192 6.43 1.97 14.38
CA GLY A 192 7.26 1.32 15.40
C GLY A 192 8.76 1.60 15.25
N ILE A 193 9.14 2.51 14.33
CA ILE A 193 10.55 2.88 14.13
C ILE A 193 11.01 3.93 15.13
N MET A 194 10.19 4.97 15.34
CA MET A 194 10.58 6.10 16.19
C MET A 194 10.46 5.76 17.68
N PHE A 195 9.45 4.96 18.04
CA PHE A 195 9.11 4.65 19.43
C PHE A 195 8.77 3.17 19.58
N THR A 196 9.11 2.58 20.73
CA THR A 196 8.59 1.28 21.13
C THR A 196 7.11 1.39 21.47
N LEU A 197 6.27 0.72 20.71
CA LEU A 197 4.82 0.83 20.85
C LEU A 197 4.31 -0.17 21.90
N THR A 198 3.67 0.35 22.96
CA THR A 198 3.11 -0.47 24.05
C THR A 198 1.62 -0.13 24.26
N GLY A 199 0.87 -1.06 24.82
CA GLY A 199 -0.54 -0.86 25.17
C GLY A 199 -1.42 -0.50 23.97
N VAL A 200 -2.21 0.57 24.10
CA VAL A 200 -3.17 1.02 23.06
C VAL A 200 -2.46 1.38 21.74
N ALA A 201 -1.27 1.97 21.80
CA ALA A 201 -0.49 2.31 20.59
C ALA A 201 -0.11 1.07 19.77
N SER A 202 0.18 -0.06 20.42
CA SER A 202 0.43 -1.33 19.74
C SER A 202 -0.81 -1.88 19.03
N SER A 203 -2.00 -1.69 19.62
CA SER A 203 -3.27 -2.09 18.98
C SER A 203 -3.58 -1.22 17.76
N ILE A 204 -3.37 0.09 17.82
CA ILE A 204 -3.51 0.98 16.66
C ILE A 204 -2.52 0.60 15.56
N ALA A 205 -1.29 0.31 15.94
CA ALA A 205 -0.24 -0.05 15.00
C ALA A 205 -0.52 -1.34 14.21
N SER A 206 -1.41 -2.23 14.70
CA SER A 206 -1.80 -3.44 13.96
C SER A 206 -2.53 -3.16 12.65
N VAL A 207 -3.11 -1.97 12.48
CA VAL A 207 -3.81 -1.54 11.26
C VAL A 207 -2.90 -0.72 10.34
N ILE A 208 -1.67 -0.45 10.76
CA ILE A 208 -0.72 0.42 10.05
C ILE A 208 0.08 -0.40 9.03
N VAL A 209 -0.02 0.00 7.76
CA VAL A 209 0.67 -0.68 6.64
C VAL A 209 2.19 -0.59 6.78
N CYS A 210 2.72 0.60 7.13
CA CYS A 210 4.16 0.79 7.31
C CYS A 210 4.76 -0.14 8.37
N ARG A 211 4.03 -0.49 9.42
CA ARG A 211 4.50 -1.43 10.45
C ARG A 211 4.76 -2.81 9.85
N TRP A 212 3.79 -3.36 9.14
CA TRP A 212 3.90 -4.70 8.55
C TRP A 212 4.88 -4.73 7.39
N GLY A 213 4.92 -3.64 6.59
CA GLY A 213 5.92 -3.49 5.53
C GLY A 213 7.34 -3.48 6.09
N MET A 214 7.58 -2.71 7.16
CA MET A 214 8.87 -2.71 7.86
C MET A 214 9.23 -4.07 8.45
N GLY A 215 8.25 -4.79 9.01
CA GLY A 215 8.45 -6.14 9.51
C GLY A 215 8.91 -7.09 8.41
N ALA A 216 8.23 -7.10 7.27
CA ALA A 216 8.59 -7.93 6.13
C ALA A 216 9.95 -7.56 5.54
N LEU A 217 10.20 -6.27 5.28
CA LEU A 217 11.50 -5.80 4.76
C LEU A 217 12.65 -6.09 5.74
N GLY A 218 12.41 -5.90 7.04
CA GLY A 218 13.39 -6.20 8.08
C GLY A 218 13.72 -7.69 8.19
N ALA A 219 12.71 -8.55 8.04
CA ALA A 219 12.91 -10.00 7.99
C ALA A 219 13.73 -10.43 6.77
N SER A 220 13.37 -9.95 5.56
CA SER A 220 14.06 -10.28 4.31
C SER A 220 15.53 -9.82 4.29
N THR A 221 15.86 -8.73 4.99
CA THR A 221 17.22 -8.16 5.04
C THR A 221 18.03 -8.56 6.29
N ASP A 222 17.46 -9.41 7.14
CA ASP A 222 18.04 -9.80 8.45
C ASP A 222 18.47 -8.59 9.29
N LEU A 223 17.52 -7.69 9.50
CA LEU A 223 17.80 -6.42 10.18
C LEU A 223 18.21 -6.63 11.66
N ASN A 224 17.67 -7.67 12.34
CA ASN A 224 17.98 -7.95 13.73
C ASN A 224 19.45 -8.30 13.96
N SER A 225 20.07 -9.11 13.10
CA SER A 225 21.50 -9.45 13.24
C SER A 225 22.39 -8.21 13.16
N ARG A 226 21.97 -7.20 12.43
CA ARG A 226 22.68 -5.92 12.25
C ARG A 226 22.43 -4.95 13.40
N LEU A 227 21.22 -4.94 13.96
CA LEU A 227 20.84 -4.11 15.10
C LEU A 227 21.34 -4.66 16.44
N ALA A 228 21.58 -5.99 16.55
CA ALA A 228 22.07 -6.63 17.76
C ALA A 228 23.42 -6.06 18.24
N TRP A 229 24.26 -5.57 17.33
CA TRP A 229 25.53 -4.89 17.65
C TRP A 229 25.34 -3.57 18.39
N LEU A 230 24.18 -2.93 18.22
CA LEU A 230 23.88 -1.63 18.83
C LEU A 230 23.60 -1.70 20.33
N LYS A 231 23.28 -2.87 20.90
CA LYS A 231 22.80 -3.06 22.30
C LYS A 231 21.76 -1.98 22.73
N ALA A 232 21.08 -1.38 21.78
CA ALA A 232 20.26 -0.18 21.96
C ALA A 232 18.77 -0.47 22.00
N GLY A 233 18.35 -1.76 22.07
CA GLY A 233 16.96 -2.16 22.16
C GLY A 233 16.13 -1.85 20.90
N PHE A 234 16.77 -1.72 19.75
CA PHE A 234 16.08 -1.52 18.46
C PHE A 234 15.76 -2.84 17.75
N ASP A 235 16.35 -3.94 18.21
CA ASP A 235 15.99 -5.29 17.81
C ASP A 235 14.61 -5.66 18.38
N GLY A 236 13.83 -6.37 17.60
CA GLY A 236 12.50 -6.78 18.02
C GLY A 236 11.99 -7.97 17.23
N PRO A 237 11.08 -8.77 17.81
CA PRO A 237 10.53 -9.97 17.15
C PRO A 237 9.87 -9.67 15.80
N MET A 238 9.54 -8.40 15.55
CA MET A 238 8.96 -7.95 14.30
C MET A 238 9.92 -8.06 13.10
N TYR A 239 11.24 -8.03 13.34
CA TYR A 239 12.28 -8.11 12.32
C TYR A 239 12.99 -9.46 12.26
N ASP A 240 12.47 -10.47 12.96
CA ASP A 240 13.07 -11.80 12.96
C ASP A 240 13.10 -12.37 11.54
N ALA A 241 14.29 -12.77 11.08
CA ALA A 241 14.53 -13.32 9.76
C ALA A 241 14.00 -14.77 9.67
N THR A 242 12.69 -14.92 9.75
CA THR A 242 11.99 -16.21 9.67
C THR A 242 10.91 -16.17 8.60
N ILE A 243 10.73 -17.29 7.89
CA ILE A 243 9.67 -17.45 6.88
C ILE A 243 8.30 -17.20 7.51
N ALA A 244 8.08 -17.66 8.74
CA ALA A 244 6.81 -17.48 9.44
C ALA A 244 6.49 -16.00 9.68
N ASN A 245 7.47 -15.19 10.06
CA ASN A 245 7.31 -13.76 10.27
C ASN A 245 7.03 -13.02 8.94
N LEU A 246 7.78 -13.34 7.89
CA LEU A 246 7.58 -12.77 6.56
C LEU A 246 6.16 -13.04 6.04
N LEU A 247 5.71 -14.29 6.11
CA LEU A 247 4.36 -14.69 5.67
C LEU A 247 3.28 -14.02 6.52
N ASN A 248 3.48 -13.92 7.85
CA ASN A 248 2.54 -13.21 8.72
C ASN A 248 2.40 -11.74 8.33
N CYS A 249 3.51 -11.05 8.05
CA CYS A 249 3.48 -9.66 7.58
C CYS A 249 2.73 -9.51 6.25
N TRP A 250 2.97 -10.40 5.29
CA TRP A 250 2.26 -10.40 4.01
C TRP A 250 0.77 -10.70 4.16
N GLN A 251 0.40 -11.66 5.02
CA GLN A 251 -1.00 -11.97 5.34
C GLN A 251 -1.71 -10.77 5.96
N MET A 252 -1.05 -10.05 6.87
CA MET A 252 -1.64 -8.87 7.49
C MET A 252 -1.83 -7.72 6.48
N LEU A 253 -0.88 -7.49 5.56
CA LEU A 253 -1.05 -6.53 4.48
C LEU A 253 -2.21 -6.89 3.55
N ALA A 254 -2.33 -8.17 3.18
CA ALA A 254 -3.44 -8.67 2.37
C ALA A 254 -4.79 -8.55 3.11
N LEU A 255 -4.82 -8.84 4.42
CA LEU A 255 -6.01 -8.71 5.26
C LEU A 255 -6.47 -7.25 5.35
N ILE A 256 -5.55 -6.30 5.59
CA ILE A 256 -5.85 -4.86 5.61
C ILE A 256 -6.47 -4.45 4.27
N SER A 257 -5.89 -4.88 3.15
CA SER A 257 -6.41 -4.59 1.81
C SER A 257 -7.84 -5.10 1.65
N ALA A 258 -8.09 -6.36 2.00
CA ALA A 258 -9.40 -6.99 1.86
C ALA A 258 -10.45 -6.29 2.74
N VAL A 259 -10.13 -6.00 3.99
CA VAL A 259 -11.01 -5.29 4.93
C VAL A 259 -11.36 -3.90 4.42
N CYS A 260 -10.37 -3.14 3.94
CA CYS A 260 -10.60 -1.79 3.40
C CYS A 260 -11.47 -1.80 2.14
N ILE A 261 -11.27 -2.76 1.22
CA ILE A 261 -12.08 -2.91 0.01
C ILE A 261 -13.54 -3.26 0.36
N VAL A 262 -13.74 -4.21 1.28
CA VAL A 262 -15.08 -4.58 1.76
C VAL A 262 -15.76 -3.40 2.47
N ALA A 263 -15.03 -2.67 3.32
CA ALA A 263 -15.55 -1.49 3.99
C ALA A 263 -15.92 -0.38 2.99
N ALA A 264 -15.11 -0.14 1.96
CA ALA A 264 -15.43 0.83 0.90
C ALA A 264 -16.71 0.47 0.14
N TRP A 265 -16.91 -0.81 -0.17
CA TRP A 265 -18.15 -1.30 -0.76
C TRP A 265 -19.35 -1.08 0.16
N LEU A 266 -19.25 -1.44 1.45
CA LEU A 266 -20.33 -1.25 2.43
C LEU A 266 -20.72 0.22 2.57
N VAL A 267 -19.75 1.13 2.63
CA VAL A 267 -20.00 2.59 2.70
C VAL A 267 -20.76 3.07 1.45
N LEU A 268 -20.41 2.61 0.26
CA LEU A 268 -21.13 2.93 -0.96
C LEU A 268 -22.56 2.35 -0.96
N GLN A 269 -22.73 1.13 -0.48
CA GLN A 269 -24.05 0.49 -0.37
C GLN A 269 -24.96 1.29 0.57
N ILE A 270 -24.49 1.66 1.75
CA ILE A 270 -25.24 2.49 2.71
C ILE A 270 -25.60 3.86 2.10
N SER A 271 -24.69 4.45 1.34
CA SER A 271 -24.90 5.73 0.67
C SER A 271 -25.97 5.64 -0.42
N PHE A 272 -26.04 4.51 -1.13
CA PHE A 272 -27.03 4.22 -2.15
C PHE A 272 -28.41 4.01 -1.54
N ASP A 273 -28.51 3.23 -0.46
CA ASP A 273 -29.78 2.95 0.22
C ASP A 273 -30.39 4.22 0.82
N ARG A 274 -29.56 5.10 1.40
CA ARG A 274 -30.00 6.44 1.89
C ARG A 274 -30.51 7.39 0.79
N LYS A 275 -30.10 7.20 -0.45
CA LYS A 275 -30.55 8.04 -1.59
C LYS A 275 -31.85 7.51 -2.18
N LYS A 276 -32.20 6.26 -1.90
CA LYS A 276 -33.47 5.62 -2.30
C LYS A 276 -34.61 5.85 -1.31
N ALA A 277 -34.30 6.02 -0.01
CA ALA A 277 -35.26 6.37 1.03
C ALA A 277 -35.58 7.87 1.00
#